data_9dcc9ee3f6113784a6c07cfe169c81b2
#
_entry.id   9dcc9ee3f6113784a6c07cfe169c81b2
#
_cell.length_a   1.000
_cell.length_b   1.000
_cell.length_c   1.000
_cell.angle_alpha   90.00
_cell.angle_beta   90.00
_cell.angle_gamma   90.00
#
_symmetry.space_group_name_H-M   'P 1'
#
loop_
_entity.id
_entity.type
_entity.pdbx_description
1 polymer ?
#
loop_
_entity_poly.entity_id
_entity_poly.type
_entity_poly.pdbx_seq_one_letter_code
_entity_poly.pdbx_strand_id
1 'polypeptide(L)'
;LNAKQSVLGHSSYYLDLGAQPLFPFGYGLSYTSFEYSDLKTDHTVLTPNDTLSISVKVKNTGQYKGTEVVQLYVSDLFGSVTRPVKELKGFKRIELSPNEEKIVVFELSSYELSFWNINMKKEVEPGKFKIRIGTDSQSGLETFFEIK
;
A
#
# COMPACT_ATOMS: atom_id res chain seq x y z
N LEU A 1 -18.00 17.49 -19.73
CA LEU A 1 -16.55 17.86 -19.70
C LEU A 1 -16.29 18.76 -18.50
N ASN A 2 -16.24 18.19 -17.30
CA ASN A 2 -15.93 18.92 -16.06
C ASN A 2 -14.58 18.44 -15.51
N ALA A 3 -13.51 18.66 -16.26
CA ALA A 3 -12.18 18.59 -15.69
C ALA A 3 -11.99 19.82 -14.80
N LYS A 4 -11.91 19.64 -13.49
CA LYS A 4 -11.47 20.70 -12.57
C LYS A 4 -10.02 21.04 -12.93
N GLN A 5 -9.81 22.14 -13.61
CA GLN A 5 -8.47 22.70 -13.77
C GLN A 5 -7.97 23.07 -12.36
N SER A 6 -6.83 22.52 -11.95
CA SER A 6 -6.17 23.00 -10.75
C SER A 6 -5.64 24.40 -11.03
N VAL A 7 -5.75 25.29 -10.05
CA VAL A 7 -5.31 26.71 -10.14
C VAL A 7 -3.80 26.83 -10.41
N LEU A 8 -3.04 25.76 -10.37
CA LEU A 8 -1.59 25.69 -10.56
C LEU A 8 -1.13 25.12 -11.91
N GLY A 9 -2.05 24.81 -12.83
CA GLY A 9 -1.71 24.53 -14.24
C GLY A 9 -0.83 23.30 -14.54
N HIS A 10 -0.57 22.42 -13.57
CA HIS A 10 0.34 21.28 -13.72
C HIS A 10 -0.33 19.91 -13.52
N SER A 11 -1.56 19.72 -13.97
CA SER A 11 -2.18 18.40 -13.99
C SER A 11 -2.10 17.85 -15.41
N SER A 12 -1.22 16.89 -15.64
CA SER A 12 -1.18 16.12 -16.88
C SER A 12 -2.32 15.09 -16.86
N TYR A 13 -3.45 15.44 -17.46
CA TYR A 13 -4.55 14.50 -17.71
C TYR A 13 -4.60 14.16 -19.19
N TYR A 14 -4.88 12.93 -19.51
CA TYR A 14 -5.42 12.60 -20.82
C TYR A 14 -6.83 13.18 -20.90
N LEU A 15 -7.10 14.01 -21.89
CA LEU A 15 -8.36 14.76 -22.03
C LEU A 15 -9.60 13.87 -22.09
N ASP A 16 -9.44 12.61 -22.46
CA ASP A 16 -10.48 11.60 -22.70
C ASP A 16 -10.61 10.54 -21.60
N LEU A 17 -9.59 10.33 -20.75
CA LEU A 17 -9.55 9.25 -19.76
C LEU A 17 -9.65 9.72 -18.30
N GLY A 18 -9.63 11.04 -18.03
CA GLY A 18 -9.66 11.58 -16.67
C GLY A 18 -8.34 11.41 -15.92
N ALA A 19 -8.38 11.60 -14.59
CA ALA A 19 -7.19 11.60 -13.72
C ALA A 19 -6.75 10.20 -13.26
N GLN A 20 -7.55 9.18 -13.52
CA GLN A 20 -7.25 7.81 -13.07
C GLN A 20 -6.39 7.10 -14.12
N PRO A 21 -5.29 6.43 -13.72
CA PRO A 21 -4.51 5.62 -14.63
C PRO A 21 -5.36 4.43 -15.13
N LEU A 22 -5.18 4.05 -16.38
CA LEU A 22 -5.82 2.86 -16.95
C LEU A 22 -5.42 1.59 -16.20
N PHE A 23 -4.15 1.50 -15.81
CA PHE A 23 -3.61 0.45 -14.95
C PHE A 23 -2.90 1.11 -13.76
N PRO A 24 -3.29 0.79 -12.51
CA PRO A 24 -2.60 1.31 -11.34
C PRO A 24 -1.19 0.72 -11.22
N PHE A 25 -0.33 1.40 -10.48
CA PHE A 25 1.00 0.88 -10.20
C PHE A 25 0.90 -0.49 -9.50
N GLY A 26 1.72 -1.43 -9.95
CA GLY A 26 1.72 -2.81 -9.45
C GLY A 26 0.70 -3.74 -10.10
N TYR A 27 -0.18 -3.22 -10.96
CA TYR A 27 -1.16 -4.04 -11.68
C TYR A 27 -0.48 -5.12 -12.53
N GLY A 28 -1.03 -6.33 -12.47
CA GLY A 28 -0.60 -7.47 -13.28
C GLY A 28 -1.77 -8.38 -13.64
N LEU A 29 -1.56 -9.23 -14.64
CA LEU A 29 -2.51 -10.25 -15.05
C LEU A 29 -2.06 -11.63 -14.55
N SER A 30 -3.01 -12.46 -14.17
CA SER A 30 -2.78 -13.84 -13.78
C SER A 30 -3.77 -14.76 -14.51
N TYR A 31 -3.39 -16.02 -14.72
CA TYR A 31 -4.29 -17.07 -15.21
C TYR A 31 -5.17 -17.67 -14.10
N THR A 32 -5.04 -17.17 -12.88
CA THR A 32 -5.84 -17.59 -11.73
C THR A 32 -6.27 -16.36 -10.93
N SER A 33 -7.13 -16.54 -9.93
CA SER A 33 -7.66 -15.46 -9.11
C SER A 33 -7.18 -15.62 -7.65
N PHE A 34 -6.90 -14.51 -6.99
CA PHE A 34 -6.47 -14.49 -5.59
C PHE A 34 -7.44 -13.66 -4.75
N GLU A 35 -7.72 -14.15 -3.54
CA GLU A 35 -8.54 -13.48 -2.56
C GLU A 35 -7.69 -13.13 -1.34
N TYR A 36 -7.85 -11.92 -0.84
CA TYR A 36 -7.19 -11.40 0.35
C TYR A 36 -8.18 -11.32 1.50
N SER A 37 -7.77 -11.81 2.67
CA SER A 37 -8.60 -11.80 3.88
C SER A 37 -7.73 -11.67 5.13
N ASP A 38 -8.38 -11.48 6.29
CA ASP A 38 -7.74 -11.49 7.61
C ASP A 38 -6.53 -10.55 7.75
N LEU A 39 -6.62 -9.34 7.19
CA LEU A 39 -5.59 -8.32 7.42
C LEU A 39 -5.56 -7.91 8.90
N LYS A 40 -4.42 -8.10 9.55
CA LYS A 40 -4.20 -7.83 10.98
C LYS A 40 -2.85 -7.17 11.18
N THR A 41 -2.80 -6.33 12.21
CA THR A 41 -1.57 -5.81 12.79
C THR A 41 -1.45 -6.31 14.22
N ASP A 42 -0.24 -6.54 14.69
CA ASP A 42 0.02 -6.99 16.07
C ASP A 42 -0.32 -5.89 17.10
N HIS A 43 -0.17 -4.62 16.70
CA HIS A 43 -0.60 -3.45 17.47
C HIS A 43 -1.05 -2.32 16.53
N THR A 44 -1.61 -1.25 17.08
CA THR A 44 -2.14 -0.11 16.30
C THR A 44 -1.43 1.21 16.60
N VAL A 45 -0.50 1.20 17.54
CA VAL A 45 0.31 2.36 17.92
C VAL A 45 1.77 1.96 17.82
N LEU A 46 2.52 2.70 17.02
CA LEU A 46 3.95 2.49 16.79
C LEU A 46 4.73 3.61 17.49
N THR A 47 5.77 3.24 18.22
CA THR A 47 6.69 4.20 18.84
C THR A 47 7.98 4.31 18.04
N PRO A 48 8.81 5.36 18.21
CA PRO A 48 10.12 5.43 17.59
C PRO A 48 10.97 4.18 17.91
N ASN A 49 11.63 3.64 16.87
CA ASN A 49 12.43 2.40 16.91
C ASN A 49 11.64 1.09 17.09
N ASP A 50 10.32 1.15 16.96
CA ASP A 50 9.46 -0.02 17.00
C ASP A 50 9.24 -0.60 15.59
N THR A 51 8.71 -1.83 15.53
CA THR A 51 8.40 -2.54 14.28
C THR A 51 7.00 -3.09 14.35
N LEU A 52 6.18 -2.74 13.37
CA LEU A 52 4.81 -3.20 13.21
C LEU A 52 4.80 -4.48 12.37
N SER A 53 4.27 -5.56 12.95
CA SER A 53 4.04 -6.81 12.20
C SER A 53 2.64 -6.80 11.59
N ILE A 54 2.57 -7.00 10.27
CA ILE A 54 1.35 -6.92 9.48
C ILE A 54 1.15 -8.25 8.77
N SER A 55 0.05 -8.93 9.03
CA SER A 55 -0.27 -10.21 8.42
C SER A 55 -1.53 -10.15 7.56
N VAL A 56 -1.53 -10.88 6.45
CA VAL A 56 -2.67 -11.04 5.56
C VAL A 56 -2.73 -12.47 5.07
N LYS A 57 -3.94 -13.01 4.93
CA LYS A 57 -4.18 -14.31 4.31
C LYS A 57 -4.45 -14.11 2.83
N VAL A 58 -3.78 -14.88 1.99
CA VAL A 58 -3.98 -14.91 0.53
C VAL A 58 -4.34 -16.31 0.11
N LYS A 59 -5.44 -16.46 -0.64
CA LYS A 59 -5.95 -17.74 -1.15
C LYS A 59 -6.04 -17.69 -2.67
N ASN A 60 -5.61 -18.75 -3.33
CA ASN A 60 -5.89 -18.96 -4.74
C ASN A 60 -7.30 -19.54 -4.90
N THR A 61 -8.22 -18.73 -5.44
CA THR A 61 -9.63 -19.12 -5.68
C THR A 61 -9.88 -19.64 -7.09
N GLY A 62 -8.87 -19.58 -7.97
CA GLY A 62 -8.97 -20.07 -9.34
C GLY A 62 -8.59 -21.56 -9.47
N GLN A 63 -8.56 -22.02 -10.72
CA GLN A 63 -8.37 -23.43 -11.05
C GLN A 63 -6.92 -23.78 -11.40
N TYR A 64 -6.06 -22.78 -11.54
CA TYR A 64 -4.66 -22.98 -11.93
C TYR A 64 -3.71 -22.58 -10.81
N LYS A 65 -2.59 -23.27 -10.72
CA LYS A 65 -1.47 -22.82 -9.90
C LYS A 65 -0.96 -21.49 -10.43
N GLY A 66 -0.76 -20.54 -9.52
CA GLY A 66 -0.31 -19.21 -9.90
C GLY A 66 0.63 -18.59 -8.88
N THR A 67 1.30 -17.54 -9.34
CA THR A 67 2.16 -16.71 -8.51
C THR A 67 1.48 -15.37 -8.29
N GLU A 68 1.41 -14.95 -7.03
CA GLU A 68 0.93 -13.65 -6.61
C GLU A 68 2.07 -12.80 -6.06
N VAL A 69 2.02 -11.49 -6.35
CA VAL A 69 2.91 -10.49 -5.75
C VAL A 69 2.11 -9.66 -4.78
N VAL A 70 2.18 -10.03 -3.52
CA VAL A 70 1.52 -9.31 -2.41
C VAL A 70 2.29 -8.03 -2.15
N GLN A 71 1.64 -6.87 -2.24
CA GLN A 71 2.25 -5.55 -2.15
C GLN A 71 1.73 -4.79 -0.93
N LEU A 72 2.66 -4.22 -0.16
CA LEU A 72 2.37 -3.40 1.03
C LEU A 72 2.58 -1.92 0.68
N TYR A 73 1.53 -1.15 0.78
CA TYR A 73 1.55 0.30 0.60
C TYR A 73 1.23 1.02 1.90
N VAL A 74 1.89 2.15 2.12
CA VAL A 74 1.62 3.04 3.25
C VAL A 74 1.31 4.44 2.74
N SER A 75 0.30 5.07 3.33
CA SER A 75 -0.07 6.46 3.10
C SER A 75 -0.01 7.21 4.42
N ASP A 76 0.69 8.33 4.44
CA ASP A 76 0.59 9.31 5.51
C ASP A 76 -0.67 10.15 5.27
N LEU A 77 -1.52 10.26 6.29
CA LEU A 77 -2.78 10.99 6.15
C LEU A 77 -2.65 12.49 6.46
N PHE A 78 -1.62 12.88 7.22
CA PHE A 78 -1.44 14.25 7.71
C PHE A 78 0.05 14.63 7.85
N GLY A 79 0.80 14.57 6.74
CA GLY A 79 2.22 14.97 6.77
C GLY A 79 2.40 16.50 6.80
N SER A 80 3.43 16.99 7.50
CA SER A 80 3.82 18.42 7.55
C SER A 80 4.38 18.95 6.23
N VAL A 81 4.83 18.07 5.35
CA VAL A 81 5.34 18.38 4.00
C VAL A 81 4.60 17.57 2.95
N THR A 82 4.63 18.05 1.71
CA THR A 82 4.05 17.31 0.58
C THR A 82 4.78 15.98 0.40
N ARG A 83 4.03 14.89 0.50
CA ARG A 83 4.52 13.51 0.35
C ARG A 83 3.76 12.78 -0.75
N PRO A 84 4.31 11.71 -1.31
CA PRO A 84 3.54 10.81 -2.17
C PRO A 84 2.27 10.35 -1.45
N VAL A 85 1.15 10.35 -2.17
CA VAL A 85 -0.15 9.90 -1.62
C VAL A 85 -0.06 8.49 -1.07
N LYS A 86 0.87 7.68 -1.62
CA LYS A 86 1.05 6.28 -1.32
C LYS A 86 2.46 5.83 -1.69
N GLU A 87 3.11 5.09 -0.80
CA GLU A 87 4.45 4.55 -1.00
C GLU A 87 4.44 3.03 -0.89
N LEU A 88 5.07 2.33 -1.83
CA LEU A 88 5.33 0.90 -1.73
C LEU A 88 6.44 0.67 -0.70
N LYS A 89 6.11 0.03 0.44
CA LYS A 89 7.08 -0.27 1.52
C LYS A 89 7.57 -1.71 1.51
N GLY A 90 6.86 -2.60 0.83
CA GLY A 90 7.30 -3.99 0.71
C GLY A 90 6.50 -4.78 -0.31
N PHE A 91 7.08 -5.89 -0.75
CA PHE A 91 6.36 -6.88 -1.54
C PHE A 91 6.88 -8.29 -1.26
N LYS A 92 6.01 -9.29 -1.40
CA LYS A 92 6.38 -10.70 -1.31
C LYS A 92 5.75 -11.49 -2.45
N ARG A 93 6.58 -12.26 -3.11
CA ARG A 93 6.13 -13.19 -4.16
C ARG A 93 5.82 -14.53 -3.54
N ILE A 94 4.59 -15.01 -3.73
CA ILE A 94 4.13 -16.32 -3.25
C ILE A 94 3.56 -17.14 -4.39
N GLU A 95 3.72 -18.43 -4.31
CA GLU A 95 3.14 -19.40 -5.25
C GLU A 95 2.07 -20.21 -4.52
N LEU A 96 0.89 -20.35 -5.13
CA LEU A 96 -0.27 -21.03 -4.56
C LEU A 96 -0.90 -21.98 -5.58
N SER A 97 -1.12 -23.22 -5.18
CA SER A 97 -1.95 -24.17 -5.89
C SER A 97 -3.44 -23.82 -5.79
N PRO A 98 -4.33 -24.38 -6.64
CA PRO A 98 -5.76 -24.17 -6.49
C PRO A 98 -6.25 -24.47 -5.08
N ASN A 99 -7.04 -23.58 -4.51
CA ASN A 99 -7.56 -23.60 -3.13
C ASN A 99 -6.50 -23.54 -2.01
N GLU A 100 -5.22 -23.44 -2.33
CA GLU A 100 -4.17 -23.22 -1.33
C GLU A 100 -4.28 -21.81 -0.76
N GLU A 101 -4.01 -21.67 0.55
CA GLU A 101 -3.91 -20.39 1.23
C GLU A 101 -2.59 -20.27 1.99
N LYS A 102 -2.06 -19.04 2.07
CA LYS A 102 -0.86 -18.73 2.85
C LYS A 102 -1.05 -17.43 3.61
N ILE A 103 -0.46 -17.39 4.80
CA ILE A 103 -0.32 -16.12 5.55
C ILE A 103 0.98 -15.46 5.12
N VAL A 104 0.87 -14.21 4.70
CA VAL A 104 2.00 -13.36 4.33
C VAL A 104 2.18 -12.33 5.45
N VAL A 105 3.38 -12.22 5.98
CA VAL A 105 3.72 -11.28 7.06
C VAL A 105 4.71 -10.26 6.54
N PHE A 106 4.49 -9.00 6.84
CA PHE A 106 5.42 -7.90 6.61
C PHE A 106 5.84 -7.30 7.95
N GLU A 107 7.09 -6.91 8.04
CA GLU A 107 7.63 -6.12 9.14
C GLU A 107 7.86 -4.70 8.63
N LEU A 108 7.27 -3.72 9.28
CA LEU A 108 7.39 -2.31 8.94
C LEU A 108 8.03 -1.57 10.11
N SER A 109 9.29 -1.22 9.97
CA SER A 109 10.01 -0.43 10.96
C SER A 109 9.54 1.03 10.92
N SER A 110 9.44 1.68 12.08
CA SER A 110 9.17 3.12 12.17
C SER A 110 10.17 3.93 11.34
N TYR A 111 11.44 3.50 11.26
CA TYR A 111 12.47 4.16 10.45
C TYR A 111 12.16 4.19 8.95
N GLU A 112 11.45 3.20 8.41
CA GLU A 112 11.03 3.15 6.99
C GLU A 112 9.97 4.20 6.66
N LEU A 113 9.34 4.79 7.69
CA LEU A 113 8.36 5.86 7.57
C LEU A 113 8.99 7.24 7.68
N SER A 114 10.31 7.29 7.97
CA SER A 114 11.06 8.55 8.07
C SER A 114 11.18 9.25 6.72
N PHE A 115 11.16 10.58 6.77
CA PHE A 115 11.31 11.45 5.61
C PHE A 115 12.17 12.67 5.97
N TRP A 116 12.61 13.41 4.95
CA TRP A 116 13.34 14.64 5.14
C TRP A 116 12.38 15.81 5.37
N ASN A 117 12.41 16.40 6.57
CA ASN A 117 11.61 17.57 6.88
C ASN A 117 12.19 18.86 6.28
N ILE A 118 11.51 20.00 6.50
CA ILE A 118 11.93 21.31 5.99
C ILE A 118 13.31 21.77 6.52
N ASN A 119 13.76 21.19 7.63
CA ASN A 119 15.07 21.48 8.24
C ASN A 119 16.17 20.52 7.76
N MET A 120 15.90 19.73 6.72
CA MET A 120 16.81 18.71 6.18
C MET A 120 17.22 17.66 7.22
N LYS A 121 16.34 17.35 8.16
CA LYS A 121 16.49 16.25 9.10
C LYS A 121 15.60 15.09 8.69
N LYS A 122 16.15 13.88 8.74
CA LYS A 122 15.40 12.65 8.51
C LYS A 122 14.77 12.20 9.81
N GLU A 123 13.45 12.28 9.89
CA GLU A 123 12.70 11.94 11.11
C GLU A 123 11.35 11.32 10.77
N VAL A 124 10.74 10.71 11.77
CA VAL A 124 9.39 10.17 11.72
C VAL A 124 8.48 11.14 12.46
N GLU A 125 7.45 11.64 11.81
CA GLU A 125 6.47 12.50 12.47
C GLU A 125 5.34 11.67 13.09
N PRO A 126 4.87 12.06 14.30
CA PRO A 126 3.64 11.51 14.86
C PRO A 126 2.46 11.77 13.93
N GLY A 127 1.59 10.78 13.78
CA GLY A 127 0.44 10.92 12.89
C GLY A 127 -0.28 9.61 12.63
N LYS A 128 -1.35 9.71 11.86
CA LYS A 128 -2.14 8.54 11.42
C LYS A 128 -1.70 8.10 10.03
N PHE A 129 -1.48 6.83 9.92
CA PHE A 129 -1.06 6.16 8.69
C PHE A 129 -2.08 5.12 8.27
N LYS A 130 -2.22 4.96 6.96
CA LYS A 130 -3.03 3.92 6.36
C LYS A 130 -2.14 2.90 5.69
N ILE A 131 -2.38 1.63 5.98
CA ILE A 131 -1.81 0.47 5.30
C ILE A 131 -2.82 -0.02 4.27
N ARG A 132 -2.32 -0.37 3.09
CA ARG A 132 -3.04 -1.16 2.10
C ARG A 132 -2.19 -2.35 1.70
N ILE A 133 -2.80 -3.54 1.67
CA ILE A 133 -2.17 -4.75 1.14
C ILE A 133 -3.05 -5.33 0.05
N GLY A 134 -2.48 -5.55 -1.13
CA GLY A 134 -3.20 -6.07 -2.29
C GLY A 134 -2.31 -6.42 -3.46
N THR A 135 -2.94 -6.65 -4.61
CA THR A 135 -2.30 -6.98 -5.89
C THR A 135 -1.68 -5.77 -6.58
N ASP A 136 -2.17 -4.58 -6.25
CA ASP A 136 -1.75 -3.31 -6.85
C ASP A 136 -1.99 -2.13 -5.89
N SER A 137 -1.67 -0.92 -6.34
CA SER A 137 -1.77 0.30 -5.53
C SER A 137 -3.20 0.78 -5.26
N GLN A 138 -4.23 0.23 -5.89
CA GLN A 138 -5.63 0.64 -5.73
C GLN A 138 -6.49 -0.46 -5.10
N SER A 139 -6.16 -1.73 -5.35
CA SER A 139 -6.89 -2.89 -4.85
C SER A 139 -6.38 -3.35 -3.49
N GLY A 140 -7.19 -4.13 -2.76
CA GLY A 140 -6.78 -4.82 -1.54
C GLY A 140 -7.49 -4.36 -0.28
N LEU A 141 -6.97 -4.84 0.86
CA LEU A 141 -7.49 -4.56 2.19
C LEU A 141 -6.76 -3.38 2.81
N GLU A 142 -7.46 -2.64 3.68
CA GLU A 142 -6.92 -1.47 4.37
C GLU A 142 -7.02 -1.62 5.89
N THR A 143 -6.02 -1.10 6.58
CA THR A 143 -6.02 -0.90 8.04
C THR A 143 -5.27 0.37 8.38
N PHE A 144 -5.35 0.80 9.65
CA PHE A 144 -4.76 2.04 10.12
C PHE A 144 -3.91 1.80 11.35
N PHE A 145 -2.87 2.62 11.51
CA PHE A 145 -2.08 2.70 12.71
C PHE A 145 -1.66 4.15 12.98
N GLU A 146 -1.17 4.42 14.18
CA GLU A 146 -0.74 5.74 14.62
C GLU A 146 0.71 5.69 15.11
N ILE A 147 1.50 6.70 14.79
CA ILE A 147 2.83 6.92 15.37
C ILE A 147 2.70 7.99 16.48
N LYS A 148 3.28 7.70 17.63
CA LYS A 148 3.33 8.61 18.79
C LYS A 148 4.76 8.95 19.18
#